data_66d6fa97c56817cd23186ec5d62c3831
#
_entry.id   66d6fa97c56817cd23186ec5d62c3831
#
_cell.length_a   1.000
_cell.length_b   1.000
_cell.length_c   1.000
_cell.angle_alpha   90.00
_cell.angle_beta   90.00
_cell.angle_gamma   90.00
#
_symmetry.space_group_name_H-M   'P 1'
#
loop_
_entity.id
_entity.type
_entity.pdbx_description
1 polymer ?
#
loop_
_entity_poly.entity_id
_entity_poly.type
_entity_poly.pdbx_seq_one_letter_code
_entity_poly.pdbx_strand_id
1 'polypeptide(L)'
;MRSKIADFHVLEAGLKYNGYRALSALSRGDLPGPENSIGKLVGAPKLQAIASFCMDLLEEHGAIWDESNETLAGLAQRSYMGAPGLRIAGGTDEIMTNIIAERVLGLPQDPRADKGIPFNEVPTGN
;
A
#
# COMPACT_ATOMS: atom_id res chain seq x y z
N MET A 1 10.96 -8.02 -19.48
CA MET A 1 9.56 -7.61 -19.68
C MET A 1 8.55 -8.66 -19.22
N ARG A 2 8.44 -9.84 -19.86
CA ARG A 2 7.42 -10.87 -19.51
C ARG A 2 7.40 -11.28 -18.03
N SER A 3 8.57 -11.48 -17.41
CA SER A 3 8.66 -11.83 -15.98
C SER A 3 8.04 -10.76 -15.10
N LYS A 4 8.40 -9.47 -15.27
CA LYS A 4 7.81 -8.37 -14.49
C LYS A 4 6.28 -8.29 -14.64
N ILE A 5 5.76 -8.51 -15.85
CA ILE A 5 4.31 -8.53 -16.09
C ILE A 5 3.66 -9.71 -15.34
N ALA A 6 4.29 -10.88 -15.35
CA ALA A 6 3.81 -12.03 -14.60
C ALA A 6 3.81 -11.77 -13.08
N ASP A 7 4.88 -11.15 -12.54
CA ASP A 7 4.96 -10.78 -11.14
C ASP A 7 3.84 -9.80 -10.74
N PHE A 8 3.57 -8.79 -11.57
CA PHE A 8 2.45 -7.86 -11.33
C PHE A 8 1.10 -8.57 -11.39
N HIS A 9 0.92 -9.53 -12.30
CA HIS A 9 -0.30 -10.31 -12.38
C HIS A 9 -0.53 -11.19 -11.14
N VAL A 10 0.53 -11.81 -10.62
CA VAL A 10 0.45 -12.61 -9.38
C VAL A 10 0.04 -11.73 -8.19
N LEU A 11 0.65 -10.55 -8.03
CA LEU A 11 0.26 -9.60 -6.99
C LEU A 11 -1.20 -9.13 -7.15
N GLU A 12 -1.64 -8.88 -8.39
CA GLU A 12 -3.03 -8.51 -8.68
C GLU A 12 -4.00 -9.60 -8.28
N ALA A 13 -3.70 -10.85 -8.65
CA ALA A 13 -4.52 -12.00 -8.27
C ALA A 13 -4.62 -12.14 -6.74
N GLY A 14 -3.50 -11.99 -6.02
CA GLY A 14 -3.47 -12.00 -4.56
C GLY A 14 -4.37 -10.92 -3.94
N LEU A 15 -4.27 -9.68 -4.42
CA LEU A 15 -5.11 -8.56 -3.99
C LEU A 15 -6.59 -8.82 -4.26
N LYS A 16 -6.92 -9.33 -5.44
CA LYS A 16 -8.29 -9.68 -5.84
C LYS A 16 -8.91 -10.71 -4.88
N TYR A 17 -8.19 -11.80 -4.59
CA TYR A 17 -8.70 -12.82 -3.69
C TYR A 17 -8.77 -12.37 -2.24
N ASN A 18 -7.85 -11.51 -1.80
CA ASN A 18 -7.96 -10.86 -0.50
C ASN A 18 -9.22 -9.95 -0.42
N GLY A 19 -9.52 -9.22 -1.49
CA GLY A 19 -10.76 -8.43 -1.60
C GLY A 19 -12.02 -9.30 -1.55
N TYR A 20 -12.01 -10.49 -2.16
CA TYR A 20 -13.15 -11.42 -2.07
C TYR A 20 -13.39 -11.92 -0.65
N ARG A 21 -12.35 -12.08 0.17
CA ARG A 21 -12.52 -12.42 1.60
C ARG A 21 -13.27 -11.32 2.33
N ALA A 22 -12.91 -10.05 2.10
CA ALA A 22 -13.62 -8.91 2.69
C ALA A 22 -15.08 -8.84 2.25
N LEU A 23 -15.36 -9.04 0.95
CA LEU A 23 -16.72 -9.09 0.41
C LEU A 23 -17.53 -10.25 1.03
N SER A 24 -16.91 -11.40 1.22
CA SER A 24 -17.55 -12.55 1.85
C SER A 24 -17.88 -12.30 3.33
N ALA A 25 -17.04 -11.55 4.06
CA ALA A 25 -17.34 -11.14 5.42
C ALA A 25 -18.56 -10.19 5.44
N LEU A 26 -18.53 -9.15 4.60
CA LEU A 26 -19.65 -8.20 4.46
C LEU A 26 -20.98 -8.89 4.10
N SER A 27 -20.96 -9.88 3.19
CA SER A 27 -22.17 -10.62 2.79
C SER A 27 -22.80 -11.44 3.94
N ARG A 28 -22.02 -11.76 4.96
CA ARG A 28 -22.50 -12.42 6.19
C ARG A 28 -22.91 -11.44 7.29
N GLY A 29 -22.81 -10.15 7.04
CA GLY A 29 -23.06 -9.11 8.05
C GLY A 29 -21.87 -8.83 8.99
N ASP A 30 -20.71 -9.43 8.71
CA ASP A 30 -19.48 -9.18 9.46
C ASP A 30 -18.81 -7.89 8.98
N LEU A 31 -18.00 -7.26 9.83
CA LEU A 31 -17.10 -6.18 9.40
C LEU A 31 -15.82 -6.78 8.82
N PRO A 32 -15.26 -6.16 7.75
CA PRO A 32 -13.95 -6.56 7.24
C PRO A 32 -12.90 -6.44 8.35
N GLY A 33 -12.10 -7.49 8.50
CA GLY A 33 -11.09 -7.56 9.54
C GLY A 33 -9.79 -6.79 9.21
N PRO A 34 -8.79 -6.85 10.12
CA PRO A 34 -7.51 -6.16 9.96
C PRO A 34 -6.70 -6.68 8.77
N GLU A 35 -7.02 -7.85 8.21
CA GLU A 35 -6.45 -8.39 6.98
C GLU A 35 -6.62 -7.46 5.77
N ASN A 36 -7.55 -6.52 5.80
CA ASN A 36 -7.66 -5.49 4.76
C ASN A 36 -6.41 -4.61 4.65
N SER A 37 -5.62 -4.49 5.72
CA SER A 37 -4.32 -3.80 5.69
C SER A 37 -3.34 -4.43 4.71
N ILE A 38 -3.48 -5.73 4.40
CA ILE A 38 -2.69 -6.43 3.37
C ILE A 38 -2.90 -5.79 2.00
N GLY A 39 -4.15 -5.41 1.70
CA GLY A 39 -4.48 -4.75 0.44
C GLY A 39 -3.68 -3.48 0.20
N LYS A 40 -3.54 -2.66 1.24
CA LYS A 40 -2.77 -1.42 1.17
C LYS A 40 -1.26 -1.69 1.16
N LEU A 41 -0.76 -2.57 2.04
CA LEU A 41 0.66 -2.91 2.17
C LEU A 41 1.23 -3.51 0.88
N VAL A 42 0.45 -4.28 0.13
CA VAL A 42 0.88 -4.87 -1.15
C VAL A 42 0.54 -3.95 -2.32
N GLY A 43 -0.61 -3.29 -2.29
CA GLY A 43 -1.12 -2.50 -3.42
C GLY A 43 -0.32 -1.23 -3.69
N ALA A 44 0.07 -0.49 -2.66
CA ALA A 44 0.82 0.76 -2.84
C ALA A 44 2.24 0.54 -3.38
N PRO A 45 3.07 -0.37 -2.84
CA PRO A 45 4.37 -0.71 -3.45
C PRO A 45 4.25 -1.29 -4.85
N LYS A 46 3.23 -2.12 -5.12
CA LYS A 46 2.96 -2.65 -6.46
C LYS A 46 2.71 -1.52 -7.46
N LEU A 47 1.86 -0.55 -7.11
CA LEU A 47 1.55 0.56 -7.99
C LEU A 47 2.79 1.41 -8.28
N GLN A 48 3.62 1.65 -7.26
CA GLN A 48 4.90 2.34 -7.42
C GLN A 48 5.85 1.57 -8.35
N ALA A 49 5.94 0.24 -8.20
CA ALA A 49 6.76 -0.61 -9.06
C ALA A 49 6.27 -0.65 -10.51
N ILE A 50 4.94 -0.67 -10.73
CA ILE A 50 4.35 -0.59 -12.07
C ILE A 50 4.66 0.77 -12.69
N ALA A 51 4.46 1.87 -11.95
CA ALA A 51 4.72 3.21 -12.46
C ALA A 51 6.21 3.38 -12.84
N SER A 52 7.14 2.92 -11.99
CA SER A 52 8.57 2.91 -12.32
C SER A 52 8.87 2.09 -13.57
N PHE A 53 8.27 0.91 -13.70
CA PHE A 53 8.44 0.08 -14.88
C PHE A 53 7.89 0.73 -16.16
N CYS A 54 6.78 1.46 -16.07
CA CYS A 54 6.26 2.23 -17.19
C CYS A 54 7.22 3.37 -17.60
N MET A 55 7.84 4.05 -16.63
CA MET A 55 8.86 5.06 -16.90
C MET A 55 10.10 4.45 -17.61
N ASP A 56 10.56 3.27 -17.15
CA ASP A 56 11.65 2.54 -17.80
C ASP A 56 11.33 2.20 -19.27
N LEU A 57 10.06 1.91 -19.60
CA LEU A 57 9.62 1.61 -20.96
C LEU A 57 9.51 2.84 -21.86
N LEU A 58 9.30 4.01 -21.26
CA LEU A 58 9.25 5.28 -21.99
C LEU A 58 10.65 5.78 -22.35
N GLU A 59 11.70 5.24 -21.72
CA GLU A 59 13.09 5.65 -21.93
C GLU A 59 13.25 7.18 -21.82
N GLU A 60 13.90 7.81 -22.80
CA GLU A 60 14.10 9.26 -22.83
C GLU A 60 12.80 10.07 -22.94
N HIS A 61 11.74 9.50 -23.52
CA HIS A 61 10.42 10.15 -23.59
C HIS A 61 9.77 10.30 -22.21
N GLY A 62 10.13 9.49 -21.24
CA GLY A 62 9.66 9.63 -19.86
C GLY A 62 10.17 10.90 -19.17
N ALA A 63 11.26 11.49 -19.63
CA ALA A 63 11.84 12.72 -19.07
C ALA A 63 11.13 14.00 -19.56
N ILE A 64 10.41 13.93 -20.67
CA ILE A 64 9.66 15.07 -21.23
C ILE A 64 8.28 15.09 -20.58
N TRP A 65 7.99 16.12 -19.77
CA TRP A 65 6.70 16.21 -19.11
C TRP A 65 5.55 16.34 -20.10
N ASP A 66 4.59 15.45 -20.00
CA ASP A 66 3.37 15.45 -20.81
C ASP A 66 2.19 15.97 -19.97
N GLU A 67 1.67 17.14 -20.34
CA GLU A 67 0.53 17.75 -19.67
C GLU A 67 -0.80 17.04 -19.97
N SER A 68 -0.85 16.20 -21.00
CA SER A 68 -2.05 15.44 -21.34
C SER A 68 -2.34 14.35 -20.33
N ASN A 69 -3.58 14.30 -19.87
CA ASN A 69 -4.07 13.20 -19.02
C ASN A 69 -4.49 11.96 -19.83
N GLU A 70 -4.47 12.04 -21.13
CA GLU A 70 -5.02 11.02 -22.03
C GLU A 70 -3.94 10.13 -22.64
N THR A 71 -2.67 10.54 -22.59
CA THR A 71 -1.56 9.75 -23.13
C THR A 71 -1.03 8.76 -22.09
N LEU A 72 -0.47 7.64 -22.58
CA LEU A 72 0.20 6.66 -21.74
C LEU A 72 1.42 7.27 -21.02
N ALA A 73 2.15 8.17 -21.69
CA ALA A 73 3.29 8.85 -21.09
C ALA A 73 2.87 9.74 -19.91
N GLY A 74 1.88 10.63 -20.12
CA GLY A 74 1.37 11.48 -19.05
C GLY A 74 0.77 10.69 -17.87
N LEU A 75 0.07 9.59 -18.15
CA LEU A 75 -0.45 8.71 -17.11
C LEU A 75 0.69 8.05 -16.30
N ALA A 76 1.72 7.54 -16.98
CA ALA A 76 2.87 6.90 -16.33
C ALA A 76 3.64 7.91 -15.45
N GLN A 77 3.91 9.12 -15.97
CA GLN A 77 4.60 10.17 -15.22
C GLN A 77 3.85 10.58 -13.96
N ARG A 78 2.55 10.85 -14.05
CA ARG A 78 1.73 11.19 -12.89
C ARG A 78 1.63 10.05 -11.87
N SER A 79 1.50 8.82 -12.35
CA SER A 79 1.49 7.65 -11.48
C SER A 79 2.83 7.50 -10.77
N TYR A 80 3.95 7.72 -11.46
CA TYR A 80 5.29 7.67 -10.88
C TYR A 80 5.49 8.72 -9.79
N MET A 81 5.08 9.96 -10.04
CA MET A 81 5.20 11.06 -9.08
C MET A 81 4.24 10.92 -7.89
N GLY A 82 3.05 10.36 -8.11
CA GLY A 82 2.02 10.22 -7.06
C GLY A 82 2.12 8.94 -6.23
N ALA A 83 2.65 7.86 -6.78
CA ALA A 83 2.66 6.55 -6.13
C ALA A 83 3.37 6.50 -4.77
N PRO A 84 4.50 7.23 -4.53
CA PRO A 84 5.12 7.27 -3.20
C PRO A 84 4.18 7.79 -2.11
N GLY A 85 3.31 8.75 -2.43
CA GLY A 85 2.33 9.30 -1.51
C GLY A 85 1.34 8.25 -1.00
N LEU A 86 1.03 7.24 -1.80
CA LEU A 86 0.13 6.14 -1.41
C LEU A 86 0.73 5.22 -0.34
N ARG A 87 2.06 5.21 -0.18
CA ARG A 87 2.73 4.45 0.88
C ARG A 87 2.66 5.14 2.24
N ILE A 88 2.32 6.42 2.25
CA ILE A 88 2.21 7.25 3.45
C ILE A 88 0.74 7.49 3.80
N ALA A 89 -0.08 7.85 2.82
CA ALA A 89 -1.49 8.16 3.00
C ALA A 89 -2.29 6.98 3.55
N GLY A 90 -3.16 7.24 4.53
CA GLY A 90 -4.00 6.20 5.15
C GLY A 90 -3.23 5.19 6.01
N GLY A 91 -2.04 5.55 6.47
CA GLY A 91 -1.13 4.73 7.27
C GLY A 91 0.11 4.30 6.47
N THR A 92 1.28 4.39 7.10
CA THR A 92 2.54 3.99 6.46
C THR A 92 2.66 2.47 6.31
N ASP A 93 3.63 2.01 5.54
CA ASP A 93 3.89 0.57 5.38
C ASP A 93 4.20 -0.08 6.74
N GLU A 94 4.91 0.63 7.63
CA GLU A 94 5.24 0.17 9.00
C GLU A 94 3.98 0.03 9.84
N ILE A 95 3.07 1.01 9.79
CA ILE A 95 1.79 0.95 10.51
C ILE A 95 0.94 -0.23 9.99
N MET A 96 0.87 -0.44 8.68
CA MET A 96 0.15 -1.59 8.12
C MET A 96 0.79 -2.92 8.55
N THR A 97 2.12 -2.99 8.60
CA THR A 97 2.85 -4.17 9.07
C THR A 97 2.54 -4.44 10.54
N ASN A 98 2.55 -3.43 11.40
CA ASN A 98 2.21 -3.57 12.81
C ASN A 98 0.75 -4.04 13.00
N ILE A 99 -0.20 -3.48 12.26
CA ILE A 99 -1.60 -3.91 12.32
C ILE A 99 -1.73 -5.41 11.95
N ILE A 100 -1.02 -5.86 10.92
CA ILE A 100 -1.04 -7.27 10.51
C ILE A 100 -0.36 -8.12 11.57
N ALA A 101 0.80 -7.73 12.08
CA ALA A 101 1.53 -8.45 13.10
C ALA A 101 0.68 -8.66 14.37
N GLU A 102 0.10 -7.59 14.89
CA GLU A 102 -0.63 -7.59 16.14
C GLU A 102 -2.03 -8.21 16.01
N ARG A 103 -2.79 -7.82 14.98
CA ARG A 103 -4.22 -8.13 14.89
C ARG A 103 -4.55 -9.33 14.00
N VAL A 104 -3.67 -9.71 13.07
CA VAL A 104 -3.86 -10.88 12.19
C VAL A 104 -3.05 -12.06 12.71
N LEU A 105 -1.76 -11.82 13.04
CA LEU A 105 -0.86 -12.89 13.50
C LEU A 105 -0.86 -13.08 15.02
N GLY A 106 -1.47 -12.16 15.78
CA GLY A 106 -1.52 -12.24 17.25
C GLY A 106 -0.17 -12.04 17.93
N LEU A 107 0.77 -11.37 17.28
CA LEU A 107 2.06 -11.06 17.89
C LEU A 107 1.91 -10.03 19.02
N PRO A 108 2.77 -10.05 20.04
CA PRO A 108 2.72 -9.08 21.12
C PRO A 108 2.97 -7.66 20.61
N GLN A 109 2.27 -6.70 21.21
CA GLN A 109 2.52 -5.28 20.94
C GLN A 109 3.84 -4.85 21.56
N ASP A 110 4.48 -3.87 20.93
CA ASP A 110 5.64 -3.21 21.51
C ASP A 110 5.28 -2.56 22.86
N PRO A 111 6.21 -2.57 23.85
CA PRO A 111 6.02 -1.82 25.07
C PRO A 111 5.77 -0.33 24.80
N ARG A 112 4.65 0.18 25.31
CA ARG A 112 4.24 1.56 25.08
C ARG A 112 4.13 2.30 26.41
N ALA A 113 5.04 3.24 26.63
CA ALA A 113 5.04 4.08 27.83
C ALA A 113 3.90 5.10 27.85
N ASP A 114 3.30 5.38 26.69
CA ASP A 114 2.21 6.33 26.48
C ASP A 114 0.80 5.73 26.60
N LYS A 115 0.70 4.41 26.74
CA LYS A 115 -0.59 3.73 26.73
C LYS A 115 -1.38 3.95 28.02
N GLY A 116 -2.53 4.62 27.90
CA GLY A 116 -3.47 4.79 29.02
C GLY A 116 -3.13 5.92 29.98
N ILE A 117 -2.15 6.75 29.68
CA ILE A 117 -1.81 7.94 30.46
C ILE A 117 -2.08 9.22 29.67
N PRO A 118 -2.42 10.35 30.30
CA PRO A 118 -2.60 11.64 29.65
C PRO A 118 -1.31 12.09 28.94
N PHE A 119 -1.44 12.81 27.81
CA PHE A 119 -0.30 13.25 27.00
C PHE A 119 0.75 14.05 27.81
N ASN A 120 0.32 14.90 28.74
CA ASN A 120 1.20 15.69 29.59
C ASN A 120 1.97 14.87 30.65
N GLU A 121 1.62 13.61 30.86
CA GLU A 121 2.27 12.69 31.78
C GLU A 121 3.17 11.67 31.07
N VAL A 122 3.17 11.68 29.73
CA VAL A 122 4.02 10.77 28.93
C VAL A 122 5.49 11.11 29.15
N PRO A 123 6.35 10.11 29.49
CA PRO A 123 7.78 10.34 29.64
C PRO A 123 8.40 10.91 28.35
N THR A 124 9.15 12.01 28.47
CA THR A 124 9.77 12.70 27.31
C THR A 124 11.10 12.09 26.88
N GLY A 125 11.49 10.97 27.47
CA GLY A 125 12.74 10.27 27.15
C GLY A 125 13.96 11.08 27.62
N ASN A 126 14.62 10.65 28.67
CA ASN A 126 15.95 11.14 29.07
C ASN A 126 16.98 10.07 28.73
#